data_3e1d4efc0fc4d539b9101441b494ae02
#
_entry.id   3e1d4efc0fc4d539b9101441b494ae02
#
_cell.length_a   1.000
_cell.length_b   1.000
_cell.length_c   1.000
_cell.angle_alpha   90.00
_cell.angle_beta   90.00
_cell.angle_gamma   90.00
#
_symmetry.space_group_name_H-M   'P 1'
#
loop_
_entity.id
_entity.type
_entity.pdbx_description
1 polymer ?
#
loop_
_entity_poly.entity_id
_entity_poly.type
_entity_poly.pdbx_seq_one_letter_code
_entity_poly.pdbx_strand_id
1 'polypeptide(L)'
;KAAAEGNKEVATIDNDYLRGSNPSDVVGSNRGVESTANNMIAEANRWSMNNFMKQGDNFIDLGLMNAGGVRADLHKGTVTYADAMTVQPFGNVLSYATLSGQTIIDALEKQWKKPTDDRPRLSLGVSNNVSYSYNPNAADGQRINTVYVNGKPIDPKADYKVAASSFLFQGGDGFIDPAQVKDYKDVGYLDITAFTDYLAAAGKPELRSGQGEIGIDGFQNLAAGEEATLNLSSLNYSTNGEPMAKTVTVTVGDQTATADIDSTLSDKDKGYGENGRAQVKLVMPKKPGNYNLVVTTDAGTKIAVPVTVKSKGQAKHSDIDGETPGKAGEHSPVFGAPLPPTASRIAITKVPAGWGRT
;
A
#
# COMPACT_ATOMS: atom_id res chain seq x y z
N LYS A 1 6.94 -18.75 -36.52
CA LYS A 1 7.66 -17.61 -35.91
C LYS A 1 7.21 -17.37 -34.46
N ALA A 2 5.93 -17.21 -34.19
CA ALA A 2 5.42 -16.93 -32.83
C ALA A 2 5.79 -18.01 -31.79
N ALA A 3 5.68 -19.30 -32.15
CA ALA A 3 6.03 -20.39 -31.26
C ALA A 3 7.55 -20.46 -30.96
N ALA A 4 8.39 -20.11 -31.93
CA ALA A 4 9.85 -20.07 -31.74
C ALA A 4 10.27 -18.91 -30.81
N GLU A 5 9.61 -17.77 -30.90
CA GLU A 5 9.82 -16.62 -30.00
C GLU A 5 9.33 -16.94 -28.59
N GLY A 6 8.16 -17.57 -28.46
CA GLY A 6 7.59 -17.94 -27.16
C GLY A 6 8.44 -18.93 -26.37
N ASN A 7 9.12 -19.84 -27.06
CA ASN A 7 9.99 -20.85 -26.43
C ASN A 7 11.40 -20.34 -26.10
N LYS A 8 11.71 -19.10 -26.44
CA LYS A 8 13.00 -18.51 -26.12
C LYS A 8 13.17 -18.41 -24.62
N GLU A 9 14.25 -18.99 -24.10
CA GLU A 9 14.61 -18.86 -22.69
C GLU A 9 15.00 -17.41 -22.39
N VAL A 10 14.42 -16.87 -21.32
CA VAL A 10 14.71 -15.52 -20.80
C VAL A 10 15.68 -15.60 -19.63
N ALA A 11 15.43 -16.49 -18.68
CA ALA A 11 16.22 -16.63 -17.48
C ALA A 11 15.97 -18.00 -16.81
N THR A 12 16.82 -18.34 -15.85
CA THR A 12 16.57 -19.36 -14.83
C THR A 12 16.48 -18.66 -13.50
N ILE A 13 15.37 -18.88 -12.77
CA ILE A 13 15.11 -18.23 -11.50
C ILE A 13 15.07 -19.22 -10.35
N ASP A 14 15.42 -18.76 -9.14
CA ASP A 14 15.64 -19.61 -7.97
C ASP A 14 14.42 -19.72 -7.05
N ASN A 15 13.39 -18.91 -7.25
CA ASN A 15 12.21 -18.84 -6.39
C ASN A 15 10.93 -18.83 -7.21
N ASP A 16 9.83 -19.24 -6.55
CA ASP A 16 8.48 -19.00 -7.03
C ASP A 16 8.05 -17.58 -6.70
N TYR A 17 7.28 -16.98 -7.61
CA TYR A 17 6.63 -15.67 -7.43
C TYR A 17 5.14 -15.86 -7.68
N LEU A 18 4.36 -15.80 -6.59
CA LEU A 18 2.97 -16.24 -6.59
C LEU A 18 2.05 -15.06 -6.33
N ARG A 19 0.86 -15.12 -6.91
CA ARG A 19 -0.23 -14.17 -6.65
C ARG A 19 -0.95 -14.52 -5.35
N GLY A 20 -1.70 -13.57 -4.79
CA GLY A 20 -2.48 -13.77 -3.58
C GLY A 20 -3.60 -14.80 -3.74
N SER A 21 -3.93 -15.49 -2.65
CA SER A 21 -4.98 -16.51 -2.60
C SER A 21 -6.01 -16.18 -1.52
N ASN A 22 -7.25 -16.58 -1.76
CA ASN A 22 -8.30 -16.67 -0.72
C ASN A 22 -8.23 -18.03 -0.01
N PRO A 23 -8.92 -18.18 1.13
CA PRO A 23 -9.04 -19.47 1.81
C PRO A 23 -9.59 -20.62 0.95
N SER A 24 -10.23 -20.30 -0.17
CA SER A 24 -10.71 -21.28 -1.17
C SER A 24 -9.61 -21.92 -2.02
N ASP A 25 -8.34 -21.56 -1.80
CA ASP A 25 -7.14 -22.17 -2.39
C ASP A 25 -6.90 -21.95 -3.88
N VAL A 26 -7.64 -21.08 -4.54
CA VAL A 26 -7.37 -20.73 -5.93
C VAL A 26 -6.29 -19.66 -5.97
N VAL A 27 -5.09 -20.03 -6.41
CA VAL A 27 -3.97 -19.09 -6.58
C VAL A 27 -4.37 -17.96 -7.53
N GLY A 28 -4.08 -16.72 -7.13
CA GLY A 28 -4.46 -15.54 -7.89
C GLY A 28 -5.90 -15.09 -7.69
N SER A 29 -6.65 -15.74 -6.81
CA SER A 29 -8.04 -15.37 -6.50
C SER A 29 -8.16 -14.10 -5.66
N ASN A 30 -7.11 -13.73 -4.92
CA ASN A 30 -7.11 -12.59 -4.01
C ASN A 30 -6.20 -11.47 -4.52
N ARG A 31 -6.80 -10.43 -5.05
CA ARG A 31 -6.11 -9.20 -5.49
C ARG A 31 -6.00 -8.14 -4.39
N GLY A 32 -6.49 -8.43 -3.19
CA GLY A 32 -6.56 -7.50 -2.08
C GLY A 32 -5.37 -7.54 -1.12
N VAL A 33 -4.41 -8.42 -1.35
CA VAL A 33 -3.27 -8.64 -0.45
C VAL A 33 -1.94 -8.49 -1.20
N GLU A 34 -0.89 -8.20 -0.45
CA GLU A 34 0.47 -8.22 -0.96
C GLU A 34 0.84 -9.63 -1.43
N SER A 35 1.57 -9.74 -2.53
CA SER A 35 2.07 -11.01 -3.06
C SER A 35 3.49 -10.86 -3.58
N THR A 36 4.23 -11.97 -3.59
CA THR A 36 5.59 -11.99 -4.13
C THR A 36 5.61 -11.68 -5.62
N ALA A 37 4.60 -12.11 -6.37
CA ALA A 37 4.50 -11.81 -7.80
C ALA A 37 4.26 -10.31 -8.05
N ASN A 38 3.36 -9.69 -7.31
CA ASN A 38 3.10 -8.26 -7.47
C ASN A 38 4.29 -7.40 -7.06
N ASN A 39 4.94 -7.75 -5.95
CA ASN A 39 6.17 -7.09 -5.50
C ASN A 39 7.28 -7.22 -6.54
N MET A 40 7.45 -8.39 -7.15
CA MET A 40 8.44 -8.61 -8.20
C MET A 40 8.23 -7.67 -9.38
N ILE A 41 7.01 -7.51 -9.86
CA ILE A 41 6.72 -6.63 -11.00
C ILE A 41 6.91 -5.16 -10.64
N ALA A 42 6.48 -4.73 -9.44
CA ALA A 42 6.71 -3.36 -8.98
C ALA A 42 8.21 -3.04 -8.91
N GLU A 43 9.03 -3.96 -8.41
CA GLU A 43 10.50 -3.82 -8.40
C GLU A 43 11.08 -3.86 -9.81
N ALA A 44 10.59 -4.73 -10.68
CA ALA A 44 10.99 -4.75 -12.08
C ALA A 44 10.73 -3.41 -12.77
N ASN A 45 9.62 -2.78 -12.51
CA ASN A 45 9.28 -1.47 -13.07
C ASN A 45 10.29 -0.39 -12.65
N ARG A 46 10.66 -0.36 -11.37
CA ARG A 46 11.67 0.57 -10.87
C ARG A 46 13.06 0.29 -11.46
N TRP A 47 13.50 -0.95 -11.30
CA TRP A 47 14.85 -1.36 -11.73
C TRP A 47 15.04 -1.20 -13.24
N SER A 48 14.10 -1.70 -14.03
CA SER A 48 14.21 -1.67 -15.50
C SER A 48 14.16 -0.25 -16.05
N MET A 49 13.31 0.63 -15.49
CA MET A 49 13.30 2.02 -15.93
C MET A 49 14.59 2.74 -15.56
N ASN A 50 15.15 2.52 -14.38
CA ASN A 50 16.47 3.05 -14.01
C ASN A 50 17.55 2.56 -14.97
N ASN A 51 17.57 1.27 -15.28
CA ASN A 51 18.53 0.67 -16.21
C ASN A 51 18.35 1.20 -17.64
N PHE A 52 17.13 1.38 -18.09
CA PHE A 52 16.82 1.91 -19.42
C PHE A 52 17.24 3.38 -19.58
N MET A 53 16.97 4.21 -18.60
CA MET A 53 17.24 5.65 -18.62
C MET A 53 18.73 5.97 -18.45
N LYS A 54 19.50 5.12 -17.76
CA LYS A 54 20.95 5.30 -17.53
C LYS A 54 21.32 6.64 -16.88
N GLN A 55 20.48 7.09 -15.95
CA GLN A 55 20.71 8.33 -15.20
C GLN A 55 21.01 8.07 -13.72
N GLY A 56 21.44 6.84 -13.37
CA GLY A 56 21.73 6.40 -12.02
C GLY A 56 20.62 5.54 -11.44
N ASP A 57 20.97 4.72 -10.45
CA ASP A 57 20.09 3.69 -9.85
C ASP A 57 18.91 4.26 -9.07
N ASN A 58 18.98 5.53 -8.73
CA ASN A 58 17.93 6.24 -7.99
C ASN A 58 17.23 7.34 -8.79
N PHE A 59 17.37 7.33 -10.12
CA PHE A 59 16.64 8.27 -10.98
C PHE A 59 15.13 8.08 -10.84
N ILE A 60 14.66 6.83 -10.80
CA ILE A 60 13.31 6.46 -10.41
C ILE A 60 13.30 6.16 -8.93
N ASP A 61 12.48 6.87 -8.16
CA ASP A 61 12.39 6.72 -6.72
C ASP A 61 11.68 5.44 -6.31
N LEU A 62 10.60 5.09 -7.01
CA LEU A 62 9.82 3.88 -6.73
C LEU A 62 9.07 3.37 -7.95
N GLY A 63 8.69 2.10 -7.88
CA GLY A 63 7.84 1.44 -8.86
C GLY A 63 6.51 1.00 -8.24
N LEU A 64 5.46 1.00 -9.04
CA LEU A 64 4.11 0.57 -8.65
C LEU A 64 3.61 -0.51 -9.61
N MET A 65 2.76 -1.40 -9.08
CA MET A 65 2.05 -2.39 -9.88
C MET A 65 0.70 -2.72 -9.28
N ASN A 66 -0.35 -2.67 -10.08
CA ASN A 66 -1.68 -3.12 -9.66
C ASN A 66 -1.78 -4.64 -9.68
N ALA A 67 -2.37 -5.22 -8.65
CA ALA A 67 -2.49 -6.68 -8.52
C ALA A 67 -3.25 -7.31 -9.68
N GLY A 68 -4.27 -6.64 -10.20
CA GLY A 68 -5.05 -7.12 -11.35
C GLY A 68 -4.28 -7.21 -12.66
N GLY A 69 -3.13 -6.56 -12.76
CA GLY A 69 -2.25 -6.60 -13.93
C GLY A 69 -1.30 -7.80 -13.95
N VAL A 70 -1.14 -8.51 -12.83
CA VAL A 70 -0.33 -9.73 -12.75
C VAL A 70 -1.20 -10.93 -13.03
N ARG A 71 -1.06 -11.54 -14.21
CA ARG A 71 -2.04 -12.49 -14.77
C ARG A 71 -1.69 -13.96 -14.58
N ALA A 72 -0.49 -14.25 -14.12
CA ALA A 72 -0.03 -15.61 -13.84
C ALA A 72 1.04 -15.60 -12.76
N ASP A 73 1.30 -16.78 -12.20
CA ASP A 73 2.44 -17.02 -11.31
C ASP A 73 3.68 -17.30 -12.14
N LEU A 74 4.83 -17.06 -11.54
CA LEU A 74 6.11 -17.40 -12.14
C LEU A 74 6.81 -18.42 -11.25
N HIS A 75 7.07 -19.61 -11.79
CA HIS A 75 7.64 -20.71 -11.04
C HIS A 75 9.16 -20.80 -11.19
N LYS A 76 9.80 -21.25 -10.13
CA LYS A 76 11.21 -21.60 -10.08
C LYS A 76 11.61 -22.47 -11.27
N GLY A 77 12.78 -22.19 -11.82
CA GLY A 77 13.34 -22.93 -12.95
C GLY A 77 13.49 -22.05 -14.20
N THR A 78 13.50 -22.67 -15.34
CA THR A 78 13.61 -21.97 -16.63
C THR A 78 12.35 -21.16 -16.95
N VAL A 79 12.54 -19.89 -17.26
CA VAL A 79 11.46 -18.97 -17.67
C VAL A 79 11.64 -18.67 -19.15
N THR A 80 10.60 -18.95 -19.92
CA THR A 80 10.53 -18.61 -21.34
C THR A 80 9.85 -17.26 -21.56
N TYR A 81 9.99 -16.72 -22.77
CA TYR A 81 9.27 -15.52 -23.16
C TYR A 81 7.74 -15.71 -23.07
N ALA A 82 7.24 -16.89 -23.41
CA ALA A 82 5.83 -17.21 -23.27
C ALA A 82 5.37 -17.18 -21.80
N ASP A 83 6.20 -17.67 -20.86
CA ASP A 83 5.93 -17.58 -19.44
C ASP A 83 5.83 -16.11 -18.99
N ALA A 84 6.78 -15.29 -19.40
CA ALA A 84 6.78 -13.85 -19.10
C ALA A 84 5.54 -13.13 -19.67
N MET A 85 5.17 -13.46 -20.92
CA MET A 85 3.97 -12.93 -21.58
C MET A 85 2.68 -13.36 -20.88
N THR A 86 2.65 -14.54 -20.28
CA THR A 86 1.48 -15.00 -19.51
C THR A 86 1.30 -14.19 -18.24
N VAL A 87 2.39 -13.77 -17.62
CA VAL A 87 2.40 -12.87 -16.43
C VAL A 87 1.99 -11.44 -16.82
N GLN A 88 2.53 -10.92 -17.90
CA GLN A 88 2.38 -9.55 -18.40
C GLN A 88 1.86 -9.52 -19.85
N PRO A 89 0.57 -9.86 -20.09
CA PRO A 89 0.07 -10.07 -21.45
C PRO A 89 -0.43 -8.83 -22.18
N PHE A 90 -0.53 -7.67 -21.52
CA PHE A 90 -1.28 -6.55 -22.05
C PHE A 90 -0.51 -5.70 -23.07
N GLY A 91 0.81 -5.76 -23.08
CA GLY A 91 1.62 -4.91 -23.96
C GLY A 91 1.47 -3.42 -23.68
N ASN A 92 1.29 -3.06 -22.41
CA ASN A 92 1.27 -1.66 -21.99
C ASN A 92 2.66 -1.04 -22.09
N VAL A 93 2.70 0.28 -22.22
CA VAL A 93 3.94 1.02 -22.06
C VAL A 93 4.27 1.11 -20.57
N LEU A 94 5.51 0.75 -20.21
CA LEU A 94 6.09 1.14 -18.94
C LEU A 94 6.59 2.58 -19.08
N SER A 95 6.07 3.45 -18.26
CA SER A 95 6.35 4.88 -18.28
C SER A 95 6.78 5.37 -16.90
N TYR A 96 7.18 6.61 -16.82
CA TYR A 96 7.39 7.25 -15.52
C TYR A 96 6.81 8.66 -15.51
N ALA A 97 6.48 9.11 -14.33
CA ALA A 97 5.94 10.43 -14.11
C ALA A 97 6.38 10.96 -12.74
N THR A 98 6.15 12.23 -12.52
CA THR A 98 6.34 12.86 -11.22
C THR A 98 5.02 12.89 -10.47
N LEU A 99 5.03 12.33 -9.26
CA LEU A 99 3.93 12.39 -8.30
C LEU A 99 4.40 13.05 -7.01
N SER A 100 3.56 13.88 -6.42
CA SER A 100 3.85 14.36 -5.06
C SER A 100 3.78 13.20 -4.06
N GLY A 101 4.48 13.32 -2.93
CA GLY A 101 4.39 12.35 -1.84
C GLY A 101 2.94 12.16 -1.37
N GLN A 102 2.16 13.24 -1.33
CA GLN A 102 0.74 13.16 -0.98
C GLN A 102 -0.06 12.33 -1.99
N THR A 103 0.20 12.49 -3.28
CA THR A 103 -0.45 11.67 -4.32
C THR A 103 -0.11 10.18 -4.17
N ILE A 104 1.11 9.86 -3.79
CA ILE A 104 1.52 8.47 -3.52
C ILE A 104 0.78 7.92 -2.30
N ILE A 105 0.70 8.68 -1.21
CA ILE A 105 -0.08 8.30 -0.01
C ILE A 105 -1.55 8.10 -0.38
N ASP A 106 -2.14 9.01 -1.13
CA ASP A 106 -3.53 8.91 -1.58
C ASP A 106 -3.77 7.67 -2.44
N ALA A 107 -2.82 7.30 -3.30
CA ALA A 107 -2.89 6.08 -4.09
C ALA A 107 -2.93 4.83 -3.20
N LEU A 108 -2.11 4.79 -2.15
CA LEU A 108 -2.11 3.70 -1.18
C LEU A 108 -3.39 3.65 -0.35
N GLU A 109 -3.96 4.80 0.00
CA GLU A 109 -5.29 4.88 0.64
C GLU A 109 -6.39 4.30 -0.25
N LYS A 110 -6.32 4.49 -1.55
CA LYS A 110 -7.30 4.01 -2.53
C LYS A 110 -7.27 2.49 -2.78
N GLN A 111 -6.40 1.77 -2.12
CA GLN A 111 -6.44 0.31 -2.10
C GLN A 111 -7.74 -0.22 -1.49
N TRP A 112 -8.30 0.49 -0.50
CA TRP A 112 -9.61 0.19 0.09
C TRP A 112 -10.71 0.77 -0.80
N LYS A 113 -11.50 -0.13 -1.36
CA LYS A 113 -12.67 0.16 -2.20
C LYS A 113 -13.93 0.17 -1.32
N LYS A 114 -15.10 0.27 -1.93
CA LYS A 114 -16.34 0.20 -1.16
C LYS A 114 -16.50 -1.21 -0.56
N PRO A 115 -16.95 -1.34 0.70
CA PRO A 115 -17.15 -2.65 1.33
C PRO A 115 -18.13 -3.56 0.59
N THR A 116 -19.02 -2.98 -0.23
CA THR A 116 -20.02 -3.69 -1.05
C THR A 116 -19.49 -4.16 -2.40
N ASP A 117 -18.26 -3.77 -2.77
CA ASP A 117 -17.66 -4.22 -4.02
C ASP A 117 -17.25 -5.70 -3.91
N ASP A 118 -17.24 -6.41 -5.03
CA ASP A 118 -16.77 -7.80 -5.10
C ASP A 118 -15.33 -7.95 -4.62
N ARG A 119 -14.56 -6.89 -4.77
CA ARG A 119 -13.20 -6.76 -4.28
C ARG A 119 -13.09 -5.50 -3.43
N PRO A 120 -13.36 -5.60 -2.11
CA PRO A 120 -13.36 -4.44 -1.22
C PRO A 120 -11.96 -3.85 -1.00
N ARG A 121 -10.91 -4.60 -1.33
CA ARG A 121 -9.53 -4.11 -1.40
C ARG A 121 -8.85 -4.60 -2.66
N LEU A 122 -8.12 -3.68 -3.32
CA LEU A 122 -7.19 -3.99 -4.40
C LEU A 122 -5.79 -3.57 -3.97
N SER A 123 -4.85 -4.51 -3.97
CA SER A 123 -3.47 -4.23 -3.61
C SER A 123 -2.77 -3.42 -4.70
N LEU A 124 -2.08 -2.38 -4.30
CA LEU A 124 -1.11 -1.64 -5.12
C LEU A 124 0.30 -2.04 -4.67
N GLY A 125 0.96 -2.87 -5.46
CA GLY A 125 2.32 -3.31 -5.18
C GLY A 125 3.32 -2.16 -5.28
N VAL A 126 4.31 -2.20 -4.40
CA VAL A 126 5.39 -1.21 -4.35
C VAL A 126 6.74 -1.90 -4.50
N SER A 127 7.71 -1.18 -5.06
CA SER A 127 9.08 -1.69 -5.22
C SER A 127 9.73 -1.99 -3.87
N ASN A 128 10.79 -2.80 -3.88
CA ASN A 128 11.41 -3.34 -2.66
C ASN A 128 11.98 -2.27 -1.71
N ASN A 129 12.23 -1.08 -2.21
CA ASN A 129 12.73 0.06 -1.44
C ASN A 129 11.64 0.87 -0.72
N VAL A 130 10.37 0.45 -0.83
CA VAL A 130 9.22 1.09 -0.18
C VAL A 130 8.65 0.17 0.88
N SER A 131 8.37 0.71 2.05
CA SER A 131 7.68 0.02 3.13
C SER A 131 6.71 0.95 3.84
N TYR A 132 5.62 0.41 4.34
CA TYR A 132 4.66 1.18 5.12
C TYR A 132 3.77 0.28 5.97
N SER A 133 3.08 0.89 6.91
CA SER A 133 2.04 0.24 7.68
C SER A 133 0.72 0.98 7.53
N TYR A 134 -0.36 0.31 7.84
CA TYR A 134 -1.70 0.88 7.83
C TYR A 134 -2.49 0.41 9.04
N ASN A 135 -3.42 1.23 9.50
CA ASN A 135 -4.40 0.82 10.49
C ASN A 135 -5.67 0.35 9.78
N PRO A 136 -5.96 -0.97 9.77
CA PRO A 136 -7.13 -1.50 9.06
C PRO A 136 -8.47 -1.02 9.65
N ASN A 137 -8.46 -0.55 10.90
CA ASN A 137 -9.65 -0.08 11.63
C ASN A 137 -9.86 1.44 11.53
N ALA A 138 -8.95 2.16 10.90
CA ALA A 138 -9.10 3.61 10.72
C ALA A 138 -10.16 3.94 9.66
N ALA A 139 -10.64 5.17 9.69
CA ALA A 139 -11.59 5.67 8.71
C ALA A 139 -10.98 5.72 7.29
N ASP A 140 -11.85 5.72 6.28
CA ASP A 140 -11.47 5.90 4.89
C ASP A 140 -10.56 7.13 4.73
N GLY A 141 -9.48 6.96 3.97
CA GLY A 141 -8.51 8.01 3.72
C GLY A 141 -7.54 8.30 4.87
N GLN A 142 -7.63 7.55 5.97
CA GLN A 142 -6.82 7.74 7.19
C GLN A 142 -6.10 6.47 7.65
N ARG A 143 -6.00 5.45 6.78
CA ARG A 143 -5.42 4.16 7.16
C ARG A 143 -3.90 4.14 7.07
N ILE A 144 -3.33 4.81 6.09
CA ILE A 144 -1.89 4.77 5.83
C ILE A 144 -1.13 5.55 6.90
N ASN A 145 -0.18 4.87 7.53
CA ASN A 145 0.80 5.49 8.42
C ASN A 145 1.97 6.04 7.58
N THR A 146 3.12 6.28 8.19
CA THR A 146 4.27 6.79 7.46
C THR A 146 4.74 5.80 6.40
N VAL A 147 4.91 6.29 5.17
CA VAL A 147 5.51 5.56 4.05
C VAL A 147 7.00 5.87 4.02
N TYR A 148 7.83 4.84 3.90
CA TYR A 148 9.28 4.97 3.76
C TYR A 148 9.72 4.63 2.35
N VAL A 149 10.51 5.50 1.75
CA VAL A 149 11.16 5.30 0.45
C VAL A 149 12.67 5.39 0.66
N ASN A 150 13.41 4.35 0.32
CA ASN A 150 14.86 4.26 0.58
C ASN A 150 15.22 4.50 2.07
N GLY A 151 14.40 4.00 2.99
CA GLY A 151 14.60 4.14 4.42
C GLY A 151 14.29 5.53 5.00
N LYS A 152 13.75 6.45 4.20
CA LYS A 152 13.39 7.81 4.63
C LYS A 152 11.86 7.98 4.58
N PRO A 153 11.27 8.69 5.56
CA PRO A 153 9.86 9.04 5.49
C PRO A 153 9.56 9.83 4.20
N ILE A 154 8.49 9.47 3.53
CA ILE A 154 8.03 10.23 2.38
C ILE A 154 7.62 11.64 2.81
N ASP A 155 8.05 12.64 2.05
CA ASP A 155 7.60 14.02 2.25
C ASP A 155 6.36 14.26 1.38
N PRO A 156 5.18 14.52 1.97
CA PRO A 156 3.96 14.76 1.20
C PRO A 156 4.06 15.91 0.18
N LYS A 157 4.94 16.87 0.43
CA LYS A 157 5.14 18.06 -0.42
C LYS A 157 6.25 17.91 -1.45
N ALA A 158 7.09 16.89 -1.31
CA ALA A 158 8.17 16.62 -2.27
C ALA A 158 7.64 15.88 -3.49
N ASP A 159 8.39 15.96 -4.57
CA ASP A 159 8.13 15.25 -5.82
C ASP A 159 8.99 13.97 -5.91
N TYR A 160 8.37 12.92 -6.43
CA TYR A 160 8.99 11.62 -6.62
C TYR A 160 8.80 11.16 -8.07
N LYS A 161 9.83 10.57 -8.66
CA LYS A 161 9.72 9.89 -9.95
C LYS A 161 9.24 8.46 -9.74
N VAL A 162 8.13 8.13 -10.35
CA VAL A 162 7.43 6.85 -10.20
C VAL A 162 7.38 6.13 -11.54
N ALA A 163 7.81 4.88 -11.58
CA ALA A 163 7.66 4.02 -12.73
C ALA A 163 6.44 3.10 -12.56
N ALA A 164 5.59 3.10 -13.56
CA ALA A 164 4.40 2.25 -13.61
C ALA A 164 3.91 2.11 -15.05
N SER A 165 2.95 1.21 -15.28
CA SER A 165 2.30 1.13 -16.57
C SER A 165 1.51 2.41 -16.87
N SER A 166 1.38 2.76 -18.12
CA SER A 166 0.52 3.87 -18.58
C SER A 166 -0.92 3.75 -18.06
N PHE A 167 -1.42 2.53 -17.91
CA PHE A 167 -2.73 2.23 -17.35
C PHE A 167 -2.93 2.87 -15.96
N LEU A 168 -1.96 2.78 -15.06
CA LEU A 168 -2.05 3.37 -13.72
C LEU A 168 -2.06 4.90 -13.75
N PHE A 169 -1.23 5.52 -14.57
CA PHE A 169 -1.19 6.98 -14.70
C PHE A 169 -2.44 7.57 -15.35
N GLN A 170 -3.18 6.77 -16.10
CA GLN A 170 -4.47 7.14 -16.71
C GLN A 170 -5.66 6.95 -15.74
N GLY A 171 -5.40 6.56 -14.51
CA GLY A 171 -6.43 6.34 -13.49
C GLY A 171 -6.95 4.90 -13.42
N GLY A 172 -6.26 3.95 -14.04
CA GLY A 172 -6.64 2.53 -13.99
C GLY A 172 -6.73 2.01 -12.57
N ASP A 173 -7.76 1.23 -12.28
CA ASP A 173 -8.12 0.70 -10.95
C ASP A 173 -8.38 1.79 -9.89
N GLY A 174 -8.42 3.07 -10.27
CA GLY A 174 -8.78 4.18 -9.41
C GLY A 174 -7.73 4.55 -8.36
N PHE A 175 -6.46 4.18 -8.54
CA PHE A 175 -5.40 4.50 -7.55
C PHE A 175 -4.88 5.91 -7.70
N ILE A 176 -4.56 6.34 -8.91
CA ILE A 176 -3.96 7.64 -9.19
C ILE A 176 -4.96 8.53 -9.89
N ASP A 177 -5.18 9.73 -9.35
CA ASP A 177 -5.92 10.77 -10.06
C ASP A 177 -5.06 11.29 -11.22
N PRO A 178 -5.50 11.14 -12.48
CA PRO A 178 -4.72 11.61 -13.64
C PRO A 178 -4.39 13.10 -13.58
N ALA A 179 -5.22 13.91 -12.93
CA ALA A 179 -4.99 15.34 -12.75
C ALA A 179 -3.77 15.66 -11.87
N GLN A 180 -3.33 14.69 -11.06
CA GLN A 180 -2.16 14.82 -10.18
C GLN A 180 -0.86 14.30 -10.81
N VAL A 181 -0.94 13.75 -12.01
CA VAL A 181 0.23 13.24 -12.73
C VAL A 181 0.95 14.39 -13.41
N LYS A 182 2.23 14.57 -13.09
CA LYS A 182 3.09 15.62 -13.69
C LYS A 182 4.21 14.98 -14.49
N ASP A 183 4.67 15.69 -15.51
CA ASP A 183 5.85 15.32 -16.30
C ASP A 183 5.85 13.85 -16.76
N TYR A 184 4.70 13.38 -17.24
CA TYR A 184 4.54 12.04 -17.76
C TYR A 184 5.46 11.82 -18.98
N LYS A 185 6.21 10.70 -18.95
CA LYS A 185 7.14 10.32 -20.01
C LYS A 185 6.83 8.90 -20.51
N ASP A 186 6.40 8.83 -21.74
CA ASP A 186 6.41 7.61 -22.55
C ASP A 186 7.73 7.56 -23.30
N VAL A 187 8.55 6.57 -23.00
CA VAL A 187 9.88 6.39 -23.62
C VAL A 187 9.91 5.21 -24.60
N GLY A 188 8.74 4.72 -24.99
CA GLY A 188 8.61 3.60 -25.92
C GLY A 188 9.05 2.25 -25.34
N TYR A 189 9.07 2.12 -24.01
CA TYR A 189 9.51 0.92 -23.31
C TYR A 189 8.29 0.07 -22.90
N LEU A 190 8.14 -1.11 -23.54
CA LEU A 190 7.03 -1.99 -23.24
C LEU A 190 7.22 -2.70 -21.91
N ASP A 191 6.14 -2.91 -21.18
CA ASP A 191 6.13 -3.60 -19.88
C ASP A 191 6.71 -5.02 -19.98
N ILE A 192 6.38 -5.77 -21.03
CA ILE A 192 6.96 -7.10 -21.25
C ILE A 192 8.45 -7.06 -21.49
N THR A 193 8.96 -6.08 -22.20
CA THR A 193 10.40 -5.91 -22.44
C THR A 193 11.11 -5.54 -21.15
N ALA A 194 10.55 -4.61 -20.39
CA ALA A 194 11.07 -4.24 -19.07
C ALA A 194 11.11 -5.43 -18.10
N PHE A 195 10.08 -6.26 -18.11
CA PHE A 195 10.00 -7.46 -17.28
C PHE A 195 11.07 -8.48 -17.67
N THR A 196 11.21 -8.80 -18.95
CA THR A 196 12.23 -9.74 -19.42
C THR A 196 13.65 -9.22 -19.22
N ASP A 197 13.88 -7.93 -19.37
CA ASP A 197 15.16 -7.30 -19.03
C ASP A 197 15.54 -7.50 -17.56
N TYR A 198 14.55 -7.32 -16.66
CA TYR A 198 14.74 -7.54 -15.23
C TYR A 198 15.03 -9.00 -14.90
N LEU A 199 14.27 -9.93 -15.46
CA LEU A 199 14.46 -11.36 -15.20
C LEU A 199 15.83 -11.87 -15.69
N ALA A 200 16.34 -11.32 -16.78
CA ALA A 200 17.62 -11.72 -17.39
C ALA A 200 18.84 -11.06 -16.74
N ALA A 201 18.65 -10.06 -15.90
CA ALA A 201 19.74 -9.35 -15.26
C ALA A 201 20.41 -10.17 -14.16
N ALA A 202 21.71 -9.97 -13.97
CA ALA A 202 22.49 -10.65 -12.93
C ALA A 202 21.93 -10.33 -11.54
N GLY A 203 21.72 -11.37 -10.72
CA GLY A 203 21.17 -11.24 -9.37
C GLY A 203 19.67 -10.93 -9.30
N LYS A 204 18.96 -11.03 -10.41
CA LYS A 204 17.52 -10.79 -10.51
C LYS A 204 16.79 -12.07 -10.93
N PRO A 205 15.45 -12.17 -10.66
CA PRO A 205 14.68 -11.28 -9.80
C PRO A 205 15.06 -11.45 -8.31
N GLU A 206 14.87 -10.38 -7.53
CA GLU A 206 15.02 -10.43 -6.07
C GLU A 206 13.70 -10.80 -5.42
N LEU A 207 13.74 -11.81 -4.55
CA LEU A 207 12.60 -12.18 -3.73
C LEU A 207 12.49 -11.26 -2.52
N ARG A 208 11.36 -10.58 -2.37
CA ARG A 208 11.01 -9.89 -1.15
C ARG A 208 10.35 -10.87 -0.19
N SER A 209 11.13 -11.48 0.70
CA SER A 209 10.65 -12.54 1.60
C SER A 209 9.80 -12.00 2.74
N GLY A 210 10.11 -10.81 3.26
CA GLY A 210 9.29 -10.12 4.26
C GLY A 210 8.25 -9.21 3.61
N GLN A 211 7.10 -9.05 4.28
CA GLN A 211 6.07 -8.12 3.83
C GLN A 211 6.61 -6.69 3.81
N GLY A 212 6.30 -5.94 2.76
CA GLY A 212 6.59 -4.50 2.64
C GLY A 212 5.49 -3.62 3.20
N GLU A 213 4.31 -4.19 3.42
CA GLU A 213 3.17 -3.54 4.05
C GLU A 213 2.57 -4.43 5.14
N ILE A 214 2.23 -3.86 6.28
CA ILE A 214 1.58 -4.57 7.39
C ILE A 214 0.46 -3.74 7.99
N GLY A 215 -0.52 -4.42 8.60
CA GLY A 215 -1.52 -3.77 9.44
C GLY A 215 -1.04 -3.66 10.90
N ILE A 216 -1.28 -2.52 11.51
CA ILE A 216 -1.01 -2.29 12.93
C ILE A 216 -2.05 -1.35 13.53
N ASP A 217 -2.58 -1.74 14.70
CA ASP A 217 -3.48 -0.94 15.50
C ASP A 217 -3.08 -0.99 16.97
N GLY A 218 -3.49 0.00 17.76
CA GLY A 218 -3.24 0.06 19.21
C GLY A 218 -2.09 0.98 19.64
N PHE A 219 -1.53 1.77 18.72
CA PHE A 219 -0.41 2.68 19.03
C PHE A 219 -0.81 4.16 19.20
N GLN A 220 -2.09 4.48 19.18
CA GLN A 220 -2.59 5.86 19.17
C GLN A 220 -2.52 6.57 20.51
N ASN A 221 -2.61 5.82 21.63
CA ASN A 221 -2.61 6.36 22.98
C ASN A 221 -1.58 5.64 23.85
N LEU A 222 -0.32 5.85 23.55
CA LEU A 222 0.77 5.26 24.32
C LEU A 222 1.14 6.13 25.51
N ALA A 223 1.25 5.51 26.69
CA ALA A 223 1.62 6.17 27.94
C ALA A 223 2.89 5.59 28.52
N ALA A 224 3.76 6.47 29.02
CA ALA A 224 5.06 6.12 29.58
C ALA A 224 4.92 5.10 30.73
N GLY A 225 5.66 3.99 30.62
CA GLY A 225 5.69 2.91 31.61
C GLY A 225 4.43 2.05 31.66
N GLU A 226 3.44 2.27 30.80
CA GLU A 226 2.23 1.47 30.73
C GLU A 226 2.30 0.44 29.60
N GLU A 227 1.58 -0.67 29.79
CA GLU A 227 1.46 -1.70 28.77
C GLU A 227 0.49 -1.26 27.68
N ALA A 228 0.92 -1.40 26.43
CA ALA A 228 0.06 -1.26 25.25
C ALA A 228 -0.18 -2.63 24.62
N THR A 229 -1.34 -2.81 24.04
CA THR A 229 -1.70 -3.97 23.24
C THR A 229 -1.72 -3.56 21.75
N LEU A 230 -0.83 -4.17 20.97
CA LEU A 230 -0.71 -3.91 19.55
C LEU A 230 -1.28 -5.09 18.78
N ASN A 231 -2.19 -4.81 17.86
CA ASN A 231 -2.78 -5.82 16.98
C ASN A 231 -2.14 -5.71 15.60
N LEU A 232 -1.46 -6.75 15.18
CA LEU A 232 -0.75 -6.83 13.92
C LEU A 232 -1.47 -7.77 12.97
N SER A 233 -1.47 -7.43 11.69
CA SER A 233 -2.10 -8.22 10.63
C SER A 233 -1.30 -8.13 9.33
N SER A 234 -1.65 -8.96 8.35
CA SER A 234 -0.92 -9.02 7.06
C SER A 234 0.58 -9.26 7.22
N LEU A 235 0.98 -10.02 8.23
CA LEU A 235 2.39 -10.30 8.51
C LEU A 235 2.98 -11.36 7.58
N ASN A 236 2.13 -12.10 6.85
CA ASN A 236 2.53 -13.15 5.91
C ASN A 236 1.82 -13.01 4.57
N TYR A 237 2.45 -13.58 3.55
CA TYR A 237 1.81 -13.81 2.26
C TYR A 237 0.68 -14.83 2.39
N SER A 238 -0.24 -14.82 1.44
CA SER A 238 -1.48 -15.61 1.52
C SER A 238 -1.44 -16.91 0.73
N THR A 239 -0.45 -17.12 -0.13
CA THR A 239 -0.37 -18.31 -0.99
C THR A 239 0.66 -19.29 -0.43
N ASN A 240 0.25 -20.56 -0.38
CA ASN A 240 1.16 -21.65 0.02
C ASN A 240 2.37 -21.72 -0.93
N GLY A 241 3.56 -21.81 -0.38
CA GLY A 241 4.82 -21.76 -1.12
C GLY A 241 5.51 -20.40 -1.11
N GLU A 242 4.82 -19.33 -0.71
CA GLU A 242 5.46 -18.05 -0.42
C GLU A 242 6.18 -18.09 0.95
N PRO A 243 7.18 -17.22 1.17
CA PRO A 243 7.86 -17.14 2.47
C PRO A 243 6.88 -16.86 3.62
N MET A 244 7.13 -17.46 4.76
CA MET A 244 6.29 -17.36 5.96
C MET A 244 7.14 -17.00 7.18
N ALA A 245 6.79 -15.92 7.85
CA ALA A 245 7.32 -15.57 9.16
C ALA A 245 6.61 -16.37 10.25
N LYS A 246 7.35 -16.73 11.29
CA LYS A 246 6.84 -17.45 12.47
C LYS A 246 6.68 -16.53 13.66
N THR A 247 7.53 -15.53 13.78
CA THR A 247 7.56 -14.63 14.93
C THR A 247 7.65 -13.18 14.47
N VAL A 248 7.06 -12.29 15.27
CA VAL A 248 7.14 -10.85 15.10
C VAL A 248 7.69 -10.22 16.37
N THR A 249 8.58 -9.25 16.20
CA THR A 249 9.17 -8.48 17.29
C THR A 249 8.82 -7.02 17.12
N VAL A 250 8.38 -6.39 18.21
CA VAL A 250 8.10 -4.95 18.27
C VAL A 250 9.05 -4.30 19.26
N THR A 251 9.69 -3.22 18.85
CA THR A 251 10.61 -2.44 19.67
C THR A 251 10.18 -0.98 19.72
N VAL A 252 10.14 -0.41 20.91
CA VAL A 252 9.94 1.04 21.15
C VAL A 252 10.98 1.48 22.15
N GLY A 253 11.94 2.28 21.70
CA GLY A 253 13.07 2.70 22.54
C GLY A 253 13.87 1.49 23.04
N ASP A 254 13.97 1.34 24.35
CA ASP A 254 14.66 0.24 25.03
C ASP A 254 13.75 -0.97 25.34
N GLN A 255 12.47 -0.90 24.95
CA GLN A 255 11.49 -1.95 25.20
C GLN A 255 11.30 -2.82 23.98
N THR A 256 11.24 -4.12 24.17
CA THR A 256 11.07 -5.11 23.11
C THR A 256 10.13 -6.22 23.56
N ALA A 257 9.25 -6.67 22.67
CA ALA A 257 8.40 -7.85 22.87
C ALA A 257 8.29 -8.64 21.58
N THR A 258 8.17 -9.95 21.72
CA THR A 258 8.03 -10.90 20.60
C THR A 258 6.77 -11.73 20.80
N ALA A 259 6.09 -12.04 19.70
CA ALA A 259 4.92 -12.92 19.69
C ALA A 259 4.98 -13.89 18.51
N ASP A 260 4.32 -15.02 18.65
CA ASP A 260 4.10 -15.94 17.54
C ASP A 260 3.07 -15.38 16.57
N ILE A 261 3.26 -15.68 15.28
CA ILE A 261 2.35 -15.29 14.22
C ILE A 261 1.37 -16.44 13.98
N ASP A 262 0.08 -16.13 14.05
CA ASP A 262 -1.00 -17.01 13.56
C ASP A 262 -1.05 -16.89 12.04
N SER A 263 -0.69 -17.95 11.34
CA SER A 263 -0.64 -18.02 9.89
C SER A 263 -1.88 -18.62 9.26
N THR A 264 -2.98 -18.68 9.99
CA THR A 264 -4.28 -19.07 9.45
C THR A 264 -4.80 -17.96 8.53
N LEU A 265 -5.18 -18.33 7.30
CA LEU A 265 -5.81 -17.38 6.38
C LEU A 265 -7.13 -16.86 6.98
N SER A 266 -7.30 -15.57 6.97
CA SER A 266 -8.56 -14.97 7.37
C SER A 266 -9.64 -15.21 6.31
N ASP A 267 -10.86 -15.35 6.75
CA ASP A 267 -12.01 -15.36 5.88
C ASP A 267 -12.15 -14.01 5.18
N LYS A 268 -12.38 -14.02 3.86
CA LYS A 268 -12.60 -12.80 3.07
C LYS A 268 -13.77 -11.94 3.60
N ASP A 269 -14.73 -12.55 4.28
CA ASP A 269 -15.87 -11.87 4.88
C ASP A 269 -15.52 -11.16 6.20
N LYS A 270 -14.34 -11.44 6.76
CA LYS A 270 -13.84 -10.85 8.01
C LYS A 270 -12.60 -9.99 7.81
N GLY A 271 -12.15 -9.82 6.58
CA GLY A 271 -10.97 -9.08 6.20
C GLY A 271 -10.75 -9.15 4.69
N TYR A 272 -9.52 -9.04 4.26
CA TYR A 272 -9.16 -9.08 2.83
C TYR A 272 -8.68 -10.46 2.37
N GLY A 273 -8.80 -11.47 3.24
CA GLY A 273 -8.13 -12.75 3.05
C GLY A 273 -6.63 -12.68 3.38
N GLU A 274 -6.21 -11.70 4.15
CA GLU A 274 -4.80 -11.55 4.56
C GLU A 274 -4.39 -12.68 5.51
N ASN A 275 -3.08 -12.94 5.57
CA ASN A 275 -2.47 -13.95 6.40
C ASN A 275 -1.50 -13.34 7.41
N GLY A 276 -1.35 -13.99 8.54
CA GLY A 276 -0.38 -13.62 9.56
C GLY A 276 -0.88 -12.52 10.50
N ARG A 277 -1.31 -12.94 11.70
CA ARG A 277 -1.79 -12.07 12.77
C ARG A 277 -1.05 -12.33 14.06
N ALA A 278 -0.85 -11.29 14.83
CA ALA A 278 -0.28 -11.40 16.17
C ALA A 278 -0.81 -10.27 17.05
N GLN A 279 -0.94 -10.56 18.33
CA GLN A 279 -1.14 -9.56 19.36
C GLN A 279 0.15 -9.45 20.17
N VAL A 280 0.70 -8.25 20.23
CA VAL A 280 1.93 -7.98 20.99
C VAL A 280 1.59 -7.05 22.15
N LYS A 281 1.90 -7.47 23.37
CA LYS A 281 1.81 -6.65 24.57
C LYS A 281 3.20 -6.14 24.92
N LEU A 282 3.33 -4.83 25.00
CA LEU A 282 4.62 -4.16 25.20
C LEU A 282 4.47 -3.03 26.20
N VAL A 283 5.29 -3.05 27.24
CA VAL A 283 5.40 -1.92 28.17
C VAL A 283 6.16 -0.79 27.48
N MET A 284 5.60 0.42 27.51
CA MET A 284 6.23 1.58 26.90
C MET A 284 7.44 2.06 27.70
N PRO A 285 8.40 2.74 27.04
CA PRO A 285 9.49 3.40 27.74
C PRO A 285 8.98 4.29 28.86
N LYS A 286 9.75 4.39 29.95
CA LYS A 286 9.41 5.24 31.09
C LYS A 286 9.53 6.73 30.79
N LYS A 287 10.37 7.10 29.82
CA LYS A 287 10.56 8.48 29.41
C LYS A 287 9.57 8.83 28.28
N PRO A 288 8.68 9.83 28.50
CA PRO A 288 7.83 10.35 27.43
C PRO A 288 8.67 10.91 26.28
N GLY A 289 8.14 10.87 25.07
CA GLY A 289 8.79 11.44 23.90
C GLY A 289 8.33 10.80 22.60
N ASN A 290 8.98 11.19 21.53
CA ASN A 290 8.78 10.64 20.20
C ASN A 290 9.73 9.47 19.97
N TYR A 291 9.18 8.36 19.52
CA TYR A 291 9.92 7.13 19.25
C TYR A 291 9.56 6.59 17.87
N ASN A 292 10.39 5.72 17.35
CA ASN A 292 10.01 4.82 16.27
C ASN A 292 9.59 3.49 16.89
N LEU A 293 8.34 3.09 16.65
CA LEU A 293 7.90 1.73 16.88
C LEU A 293 8.38 0.92 15.68
N VAL A 294 9.22 -0.07 15.89
CA VAL A 294 9.80 -0.89 14.83
C VAL A 294 9.26 -2.30 14.90
N VAL A 295 8.67 -2.76 13.80
CA VAL A 295 8.18 -4.12 13.65
C VAL A 295 9.14 -4.89 12.76
N THR A 296 9.63 -6.02 13.25
CA THR A 296 10.46 -6.95 12.48
C THR A 296 9.89 -8.35 12.54
N THR A 297 10.11 -9.13 11.48
CA THR A 297 9.78 -10.56 11.45
C THR A 297 11.01 -11.39 11.08
N ASP A 298 10.97 -12.68 11.38
CA ASP A 298 12.01 -13.63 10.99
C ASP A 298 12.03 -13.94 9.48
N ALA A 299 11.05 -13.43 8.71
CA ALA A 299 11.07 -13.49 7.24
C ALA A 299 11.69 -12.25 6.59
N GLY A 300 12.06 -11.22 7.36
CA GLY A 300 12.76 -10.04 6.86
C GLY A 300 11.93 -8.76 6.80
N THR A 301 10.70 -8.75 7.27
CA THR A 301 9.93 -7.50 7.42
C THR A 301 10.64 -6.58 8.40
N LYS A 302 10.76 -5.31 8.05
CA LYS A 302 11.21 -4.23 8.92
C LYS A 302 10.47 -2.96 8.59
N ILE A 303 9.56 -2.56 9.46
CA ILE A 303 8.70 -1.39 9.25
C ILE A 303 8.71 -0.54 10.50
N ALA A 304 8.93 0.76 10.32
CA ALA A 304 8.90 1.74 11.39
C ALA A 304 7.59 2.55 11.36
N VAL A 305 7.09 2.85 12.55
CA VAL A 305 5.92 3.72 12.75
C VAL A 305 6.32 4.79 13.76
N PRO A 306 6.37 6.07 13.39
CA PRO A 306 6.59 7.14 14.35
C PRO A 306 5.44 7.20 15.35
N VAL A 307 5.76 7.20 16.62
CA VAL A 307 4.78 7.22 17.72
C VAL A 307 5.16 8.24 18.77
N THR A 308 4.19 8.72 19.50
CA THR A 308 4.37 9.57 20.66
C THR A 308 3.97 8.82 21.92
N VAL A 309 4.90 8.67 22.84
CA VAL A 309 4.65 8.16 24.19
C VAL A 309 4.42 9.35 25.10
N LYS A 310 3.19 9.50 25.60
CA LYS A 310 2.78 10.61 26.47
C LYS A 310 3.13 10.32 27.93
N SER A 311 3.25 11.37 28.73
CA SER A 311 3.32 11.19 30.18
C SER A 311 2.00 10.57 30.68
N LYS A 312 2.09 9.80 31.76
CA LYS A 312 0.96 9.06 32.35
C LYS A 312 -0.27 9.95 32.67
N GLY A 313 -0.03 11.22 33.08
CA GLY A 313 -1.08 12.20 33.35
C GLY A 313 -1.76 12.77 32.10
N GLN A 314 -1.02 12.92 31.00
CA GLN A 314 -1.54 13.42 29.71
C GLN A 314 -2.36 12.38 28.95
N ALA A 315 -2.02 11.09 29.08
CA ALA A 315 -2.78 10.01 28.46
C ALA A 315 -4.16 9.85 29.06
N LYS A 316 -4.31 10.08 30.37
CA LYS A 316 -5.60 10.04 31.07
C LYS A 316 -6.51 11.24 30.77
N HIS A 317 -5.97 12.35 30.33
CA HIS A 317 -6.75 13.56 30.02
C HIS A 317 -7.41 13.52 28.64
N SER A 318 -6.87 12.76 27.71
CA SER A 318 -7.46 12.60 26.37
C SER A 318 -8.70 11.71 26.34
N ASP A 319 -8.91 10.88 27.39
CA ASP A 319 -10.07 10.01 27.50
C ASP A 319 -11.27 10.69 28.19
N ILE A 320 -11.09 11.92 28.75
CA ILE A 320 -12.11 12.63 29.53
C ILE A 320 -12.83 13.72 28.72
N ASP A 321 -12.28 14.17 27.61
CA ASP A 321 -12.86 15.24 26.78
C ASP A 321 -14.04 14.75 25.88
N GLY A 322 -14.57 13.57 26.16
CA GLY A 322 -15.71 12.98 25.47
C GLY A 322 -17.05 13.02 26.20
N GLU A 323 -17.19 13.69 27.37
CA GLU A 323 -18.47 13.75 28.07
C GLU A 323 -18.93 15.16 28.45
N THR A 324 -20.01 15.54 27.81
CA THR A 324 -21.21 16.31 28.14
C THR A 324 -21.10 17.75 28.66
N PRO A 325 -21.87 18.67 28.04
CA PRO A 325 -22.16 19.98 28.64
C PRO A 325 -23.23 19.86 29.72
N GLY A 326 -22.81 20.05 30.93
CA GLY A 326 -23.71 20.18 32.09
C GLY A 326 -24.21 21.60 32.23
N LYS A 327 -25.50 21.72 32.09
CA LYS A 327 -26.48 22.69 32.67
C LYS A 327 -26.09 24.15 32.95
N ALA A 328 -26.91 24.96 32.30
CA ALA A 328 -27.17 26.39 32.41
C ALA A 328 -27.21 26.95 33.84
N GLY A 329 -26.58 28.11 33.99
CA GLY A 329 -26.89 29.12 35.01
C GLY A 329 -27.19 30.42 34.27
N GLU A 330 -28.42 30.90 34.51
CA GLU A 330 -29.03 32.09 33.95
C GLU A 330 -28.22 33.37 34.16
N HIS A 331 -28.15 34.21 33.15
CA HIS A 331 -28.48 35.67 33.25
C HIS A 331 -28.44 36.29 31.84
N SER A 332 -29.60 36.64 31.37
CA SER A 332 -29.86 37.67 30.35
C SER A 332 -29.84 39.07 30.99
N PRO A 333 -29.93 40.20 30.25
CA PRO A 333 -30.13 40.40 28.83
C PRO A 333 -29.39 41.63 28.27
N VAL A 334 -29.52 41.91 26.95
CA VAL A 334 -30.01 43.19 26.38
C VAL A 334 -29.34 43.61 25.09
N PHE A 335 -30.15 43.69 24.00
CA PHE A 335 -30.18 44.52 22.82
C PHE A 335 -28.97 44.52 21.83
N GLY A 336 -29.16 44.36 20.58
CA GLY A 336 -29.96 44.99 19.55
C GLY A 336 -29.67 44.37 18.16
N ALA A 337 -30.71 44.24 17.44
CA ALA A 337 -30.81 43.87 16.03
C ALA A 337 -30.30 44.97 15.07
N PRO A 338 -30.26 44.84 13.73
CA PRO A 338 -31.08 44.00 12.88
C PRO A 338 -30.35 43.35 11.66
N LEU A 339 -31.01 42.40 11.09
CA LEU A 339 -30.83 41.89 9.72
C LEU A 339 -31.26 42.93 8.66
N PRO A 340 -30.78 42.83 7.44
CA PRO A 340 -31.66 42.81 6.29
C PRO A 340 -31.16 41.91 5.13
N PRO A 341 -31.82 41.96 3.95
CA PRO A 341 -32.78 40.96 3.58
C PRO A 341 -32.48 40.27 2.24
N THR A 342 -33.15 39.12 2.09
CA THR A 342 -33.81 38.60 0.85
C THR A 342 -33.15 38.60 -0.52
N ALA A 343 -33.02 37.40 -0.99
CA ALA A 343 -33.59 36.81 -2.21
C ALA A 343 -33.22 37.37 -3.59
N SER A 344 -32.79 36.45 -4.43
CA SER A 344 -33.42 36.35 -5.76
C SER A 344 -33.22 34.93 -6.32
N ARG A 345 -34.34 34.28 -6.51
CA ARG A 345 -34.53 33.12 -7.38
C ARG A 345 -34.23 33.56 -8.81
N ILE A 346 -33.47 32.74 -9.55
CA ILE A 346 -33.57 32.76 -11.01
C ILE A 346 -33.81 31.35 -11.50
N ALA A 347 -34.76 31.31 -12.41
CA ALA A 347 -35.51 30.18 -12.89
C ALA A 347 -34.73 29.22 -13.77
N ILE A 348 -35.21 28.01 -13.70
CA ILE A 348 -35.00 26.87 -14.61
C ILE A 348 -35.49 27.27 -16.01
N THR A 349 -34.62 27.08 -17.01
CA THR A 349 -35.07 26.97 -18.40
C THR A 349 -34.68 25.58 -18.93
N LYS A 350 -35.70 24.82 -19.27
CA LYS A 350 -35.68 23.57 -20.03
C LYS A 350 -35.07 23.80 -21.41
N VAL A 351 -34.23 22.88 -21.85
CA VAL A 351 -33.88 22.75 -23.27
C VAL A 351 -34.36 21.37 -23.73
N PRO A 352 -34.93 21.27 -24.94
CA PRO A 352 -35.68 20.10 -25.37
C PRO A 352 -34.82 19.01 -25.98
N ALA A 353 -35.36 17.81 -25.93
CA ALA A 353 -34.88 16.59 -26.63
C ALA A 353 -35.04 16.73 -28.15
N GLY A 354 -34.12 16.16 -28.88
CA GLY A 354 -34.39 15.78 -30.26
C GLY A 354 -33.19 15.45 -31.12
N TRP A 355 -33.24 14.24 -31.67
CA TRP A 355 -32.58 13.74 -32.89
C TRP A 355 -31.14 13.28 -32.71
N GLY A 356 -30.75 12.08 -33.04
CA GLY A 356 -31.28 11.03 -33.94
C GLY A 356 -30.12 10.45 -34.72
N ARG A 357 -29.95 9.16 -34.60
CA ARG A 357 -29.16 8.19 -35.36
C ARG A 357 -28.49 8.66 -36.69
N THR A 358 -27.27 8.35 -36.88
CA THR A 358 -26.70 7.41 -37.83
C THR A 358 -25.35 6.92 -37.36
#